data_2624877ed9b0bd91f4159f9745451f12
#
_entry.id   2624877ed9b0bd91f4159f9745451f12
#
_cell.length_a   1.000
_cell.length_b   1.000
_cell.length_c   1.000
_cell.angle_alpha   90.00
_cell.angle_beta   90.00
_cell.angle_gamma   90.00
#
_symmetry.space_group_name_H-M   'P 1'
#
loop_
_entity.id
_entity.type
_entity.pdbx_description
1 polymer ?
#
loop_
_entity_poly.entity_id
_entity_poly.type
_entity_poly.pdbx_seq_one_letter_code
_entity_poly.pdbx_strand_id
1 'polypeptide(L)'
;MPNKCRNCSLSVARLEQAKISPAPEADRATLIKRLYYDLIGLPPSPDGVQAFVSDPSSDAYEALVDRLLASEHFGERWGRHWLDKARYADSDGYEKDRPRPNAWRYRDWVIDAINRDMPFDQFTIEQLAGDLLPHLPLAIRRICESPDDASGWPC
;
A
#
# COMPACT_ATOMS: atom_id res chain seq x y z
N MET A 1 22.43 -14.30 -11.22
CA MET A 1 23.00 -13.23 -10.36
C MET A 1 21.88 -12.28 -10.03
N PRO A 2 21.55 -12.03 -8.76
CA PRO A 2 20.44 -11.17 -8.42
C PRO A 2 20.70 -9.75 -8.92
N ASN A 3 19.68 -9.13 -9.52
CA ASN A 3 19.68 -7.72 -9.90
C ASN A 3 19.99 -6.85 -8.68
N LYS A 4 21.25 -6.44 -8.53
CA LYS A 4 21.65 -5.51 -7.46
C LYS A 4 20.96 -4.17 -7.71
N CYS A 5 19.95 -3.88 -6.91
CA CYS A 5 19.31 -2.57 -6.84
C CYS A 5 20.41 -1.48 -6.73
N ARG A 6 20.29 -0.41 -7.51
CA ARG A 6 21.30 0.66 -7.59
C ARG A 6 21.61 1.26 -6.20
N ASN A 7 20.58 1.41 -5.34
CA ASN A 7 20.73 1.92 -3.98
C ASN A 7 21.43 0.93 -3.05
N CYS A 8 21.20 -0.39 -3.22
CA CYS A 8 21.89 -1.42 -2.46
C CYS A 8 23.39 -1.43 -2.82
N SER A 9 23.74 -1.25 -4.10
CA SER A 9 25.14 -1.20 -4.55
C SER A 9 25.88 0.01 -3.96
N LEU A 10 25.25 1.18 -3.87
CA LEU A 10 25.84 2.38 -3.27
C LEU A 10 26.06 2.21 -1.76
N SER A 11 25.12 1.58 -1.05
CA SER A 11 25.24 1.31 0.38
C SER A 11 26.35 0.32 0.67
N VAL A 12 26.47 -0.75 -0.10
CA VAL A 12 27.54 -1.74 0.03
C VAL A 12 28.91 -1.11 -0.26
N ALA A 13 29.03 -0.31 -1.31
CA ALA A 13 30.28 0.38 -1.64
C ALA A 13 30.75 1.34 -0.52
N ARG A 14 29.81 2.02 0.13
CA ARG A 14 30.12 2.88 1.30
C ARG A 14 30.57 2.07 2.51
N LEU A 15 29.95 0.93 2.79
CA LEU A 15 30.37 0.03 3.87
C LEU A 15 31.78 -0.51 3.60
N GLU A 16 32.08 -0.93 2.37
CA GLU A 16 33.41 -1.39 1.97
C GLU A 16 34.47 -0.30 2.16
N GLN A 17 34.21 0.94 1.71
CA GLN A 17 35.11 2.08 1.94
C GLN A 17 35.36 2.37 3.44
N ALA A 18 34.32 2.23 4.26
CA ALA A 18 34.42 2.40 5.72
C ALA A 18 35.01 1.18 6.43
N LYS A 19 35.33 0.10 5.70
CA LYS A 19 35.79 -1.20 6.26
C LYS A 19 34.82 -1.78 7.31
N ILE A 20 33.52 -1.57 7.10
CA ILE A 20 32.45 -2.11 7.93
C ILE A 20 31.83 -3.30 7.19
N SER A 21 31.82 -4.46 7.81
CA SER A 21 31.11 -5.63 7.27
C SER A 21 29.62 -5.49 7.53
N PRO A 22 28.76 -5.76 6.53
CA PRO A 22 27.32 -5.81 6.75
C PRO A 22 26.96 -6.94 7.71
N ALA A 23 25.83 -6.80 8.40
CA ALA A 23 25.30 -7.89 9.21
C ALA A 23 25.00 -9.13 8.31
N PRO A 24 25.10 -10.35 8.86
CA PRO A 24 24.72 -11.54 8.13
C PRO A 24 23.24 -11.50 7.72
N GLU A 25 22.90 -12.20 6.67
CA GLU A 25 21.51 -12.34 6.22
C GLU A 25 20.66 -12.96 7.32
N ALA A 26 19.44 -12.46 7.48
CA ALA A 26 18.51 -12.97 8.46
C ALA A 26 18.03 -14.38 8.08
N ASP A 27 17.68 -15.20 9.06
CA ASP A 27 17.04 -16.49 8.83
C ASP A 27 15.68 -16.36 8.14
N ARG A 28 15.21 -17.44 7.51
CA ARG A 28 13.98 -17.46 6.72
C ARG A 28 12.74 -17.09 7.54
N ALA A 29 12.67 -17.48 8.82
CA ALA A 29 11.56 -17.13 9.69
C ALA A 29 11.52 -15.61 9.98
N THR A 30 12.68 -15.00 10.16
CA THR A 30 12.80 -13.54 10.30
C THR A 30 12.47 -12.82 8.99
N LEU A 31 12.91 -13.34 7.83
CA LEU A 31 12.63 -12.75 6.52
C LEU A 31 11.13 -12.71 6.22
N ILE A 32 10.42 -13.84 6.36
CA ILE A 32 8.96 -13.86 6.12
C ILE A 32 8.23 -12.90 7.06
N LYS A 33 8.59 -12.85 8.33
CA LYS A 33 8.00 -11.93 9.30
C LYS A 33 8.17 -10.48 8.87
N ARG A 34 9.37 -10.07 8.44
CA ARG A 34 9.66 -8.72 7.96
C ARG A 34 8.83 -8.39 6.73
N LEU A 35 8.80 -9.27 5.72
CA LEU A 35 8.01 -9.06 4.51
C LEU A 35 6.52 -8.86 4.79
N TYR A 36 5.94 -9.66 5.65
CA TYR A 36 4.53 -9.54 6.02
C TYR A 36 4.23 -8.18 6.68
N TYR A 37 5.04 -7.77 7.66
CA TYR A 37 4.85 -6.48 8.32
C TYR A 37 5.12 -5.28 7.40
N ASP A 38 6.12 -5.39 6.53
CA ASP A 38 6.47 -4.30 5.62
C ASP A 38 5.42 -4.13 4.51
N LEU A 39 4.99 -5.22 3.87
CA LEU A 39 4.11 -5.17 2.71
C LEU A 39 2.63 -5.07 3.07
N ILE A 40 2.15 -5.87 4.02
CA ILE A 40 0.71 -5.92 4.36
C ILE A 40 0.38 -5.52 5.79
N GLY A 41 1.38 -5.33 6.66
CA GLY A 41 1.20 -4.89 8.04
C GLY A 41 0.61 -5.95 8.99
N LEU A 42 0.47 -7.20 8.54
CA LEU A 42 -0.10 -8.32 9.29
C LEU A 42 0.97 -9.38 9.59
N PRO A 43 0.84 -10.17 10.65
CA PRO A 43 1.73 -11.29 10.90
C PRO A 43 1.46 -12.45 9.91
N PRO A 44 2.49 -13.23 9.53
CA PRO A 44 2.28 -14.46 8.79
C PRO A 44 1.56 -15.50 9.63
N SER A 45 0.79 -16.38 9.00
CA SER A 45 0.22 -17.55 9.68
C SER A 45 1.32 -18.56 10.02
N PRO A 46 1.18 -19.37 11.09
CA PRO A 46 2.14 -20.41 11.45
C PRO A 46 2.42 -21.38 10.29
N ASP A 47 1.38 -21.78 9.57
CA ASP A 47 1.50 -22.66 8.41
C ASP A 47 2.26 -21.98 7.25
N GLY A 48 2.03 -20.69 7.03
CA GLY A 48 2.76 -19.90 6.06
C GLY A 48 4.25 -19.79 6.37
N VAL A 49 4.59 -19.62 7.66
CA VAL A 49 5.99 -19.63 8.11
C VAL A 49 6.64 -20.98 7.85
N GLN A 50 5.96 -22.07 8.25
CA GLN A 50 6.47 -23.43 8.08
C GLN A 50 6.67 -23.76 6.60
N ALA A 51 5.73 -23.42 5.74
CA ALA A 51 5.82 -23.65 4.29
C ALA A 51 7.02 -22.89 3.70
N PHE A 52 7.20 -21.62 4.05
CA PHE A 52 8.33 -20.81 3.53
C PHE A 52 9.68 -21.28 4.05
N VAL A 53 9.77 -21.65 5.32
CA VAL A 53 11.04 -22.15 5.93
C VAL A 53 11.47 -23.47 5.30
N SER A 54 10.52 -24.36 5.01
CA SER A 54 10.80 -25.70 4.43
C SER A 54 10.90 -25.71 2.91
N ASP A 55 10.62 -24.61 2.21
CA ASP A 55 10.68 -24.53 0.75
C ASP A 55 12.16 -24.48 0.29
N PRO A 56 12.65 -25.47 -0.48
CA PRO A 56 14.02 -25.51 -0.96
C PRO A 56 14.28 -24.65 -2.21
N SER A 57 13.25 -24.02 -2.79
CA SER A 57 13.40 -23.28 -4.05
C SER A 57 14.21 -22.01 -3.88
N SER A 58 14.99 -21.67 -4.90
CA SER A 58 15.83 -20.47 -4.93
C SER A 58 15.04 -19.19 -5.08
N ASP A 59 13.84 -19.28 -5.60
CA ASP A 59 12.89 -18.16 -5.90
C ASP A 59 11.76 -18.05 -4.89
N ALA A 60 11.81 -18.83 -3.79
CA ALA A 60 10.79 -18.80 -2.74
C ALA A 60 10.57 -17.40 -2.15
N TYR A 61 11.63 -16.59 -2.06
CA TYR A 61 11.54 -15.23 -1.55
C TYR A 61 10.80 -14.30 -2.52
N GLU A 62 11.15 -14.33 -3.79
CA GLU A 62 10.50 -13.56 -4.85
C GLU A 62 9.03 -13.96 -5.01
N ALA A 63 8.74 -15.26 -5.02
CA ALA A 63 7.37 -15.78 -5.08
C ALA A 63 6.54 -15.34 -3.87
N LEU A 64 7.16 -15.24 -2.68
CA LEU A 64 6.49 -14.72 -1.50
C LEU A 64 6.18 -13.22 -1.65
N VAL A 65 7.12 -12.43 -2.14
CA VAL A 65 6.93 -10.99 -2.40
C VAL A 65 5.79 -10.77 -3.38
N ASP A 66 5.80 -11.46 -4.53
CA ASP A 66 4.75 -11.33 -5.55
C ASP A 66 3.37 -11.69 -4.99
N ARG A 67 3.28 -12.74 -4.18
CA ARG A 67 2.03 -13.12 -3.51
C ARG A 67 1.53 -12.05 -2.54
N LEU A 68 2.42 -11.41 -1.78
CA LEU A 68 2.05 -10.36 -0.83
C LEU A 68 1.65 -9.07 -1.53
N LEU A 69 2.32 -8.72 -2.63
CA LEU A 69 1.96 -7.57 -3.45
C LEU A 69 0.59 -7.76 -4.15
N ALA A 70 0.23 -8.99 -4.48
CA ALA A 70 -1.08 -9.32 -5.05
C ALA A 70 -2.21 -9.44 -4.00
N SER A 71 -1.90 -9.29 -2.71
CA SER A 71 -2.89 -9.33 -1.63
C SER A 71 -3.68 -8.03 -1.54
N GLU A 72 -4.99 -8.13 -1.31
CA GLU A 72 -5.85 -6.95 -1.05
C GLU A 72 -5.38 -6.13 0.17
N HIS A 73 -4.74 -6.76 1.15
CA HIS A 73 -4.16 -6.10 2.31
C HIS A 73 -2.98 -5.17 2.00
N PHE A 74 -2.37 -5.30 0.81
CA PHE A 74 -1.34 -4.37 0.36
C PHE A 74 -1.90 -2.96 0.20
N GLY A 75 -3.03 -2.82 -0.48
CA GLY A 75 -3.72 -1.53 -0.63
C GLY A 75 -4.22 -0.97 0.69
N GLU A 76 -4.74 -1.80 1.60
CA GLU A 76 -5.14 -1.38 2.95
C GLU A 76 -3.94 -0.83 3.73
N ARG A 77 -2.79 -1.50 3.68
CA ARG A 77 -1.55 -1.09 4.36
C ARG A 77 -1.01 0.22 3.82
N TRP A 78 -0.96 0.39 2.49
CA TRP A 78 -0.32 1.52 1.84
C TRP A 78 -1.27 2.68 1.58
N GLY A 79 -2.57 2.42 1.38
CA GLY A 79 -3.62 3.42 1.22
C GLY A 79 -3.70 4.40 2.38
N ARG A 80 -3.48 3.93 3.61
CA ARG A 80 -3.47 4.79 4.80
C ARG A 80 -2.48 5.96 4.69
N HIS A 81 -1.32 5.76 4.06
CA HIS A 81 -0.33 6.83 3.91
C HIS A 81 -0.79 7.94 2.98
N TRP A 82 -1.60 7.59 1.98
CA TRP A 82 -2.26 8.59 1.14
C TRP A 82 -3.41 9.26 1.87
N LEU A 83 -4.26 8.49 2.54
CA LEU A 83 -5.39 9.00 3.31
C LEU A 83 -4.96 9.97 4.40
N ASP A 84 -3.83 9.71 5.08
CA ASP A 84 -3.24 10.64 6.04
C ASP A 84 -2.85 11.99 5.40
N LYS A 85 -2.29 11.96 4.18
CA LYS A 85 -1.94 13.18 3.42
C LYS A 85 -3.19 13.93 2.94
N ALA A 86 -4.20 13.18 2.52
CA ALA A 86 -5.49 13.72 2.11
C ALA A 86 -6.36 14.20 3.28
N ARG A 87 -5.89 14.05 4.52
CA ARG A 87 -6.66 14.42 5.73
C ARG A 87 -8.01 13.69 5.81
N TYR A 88 -8.05 12.44 5.39
CA TYR A 88 -9.25 11.62 5.43
C TYR A 88 -9.73 11.39 6.87
N ALA A 89 -11.04 11.51 7.07
CA ALA A 89 -11.71 11.12 8.30
C ALA A 89 -13.14 10.65 8.02
N ASP A 90 -13.62 9.68 8.79
CA ASP A 90 -15.01 9.19 8.72
C ASP A 90 -16.01 10.12 9.42
N SER A 91 -15.52 11.15 10.11
CA SER A 91 -16.32 12.14 10.80
C SER A 91 -15.69 13.54 10.74
N ASP A 92 -16.43 14.57 11.13
CA ASP A 92 -15.94 15.95 11.18
C ASP A 92 -14.94 16.19 12.32
N GLY A 93 -14.98 15.34 13.33
CA GLY A 93 -14.14 15.45 14.53
C GLY A 93 -14.48 16.64 15.43
N TYR A 94 -13.82 16.68 16.60
CA TYR A 94 -13.88 17.76 17.56
C TYR A 94 -15.30 18.09 18.05
N GLU A 95 -15.68 19.38 18.22
CA GLU A 95 -16.97 19.80 18.83
C GLU A 95 -18.23 19.39 18.03
N LYS A 96 -18.12 19.19 16.73
CA LYS A 96 -19.22 18.84 15.84
C LYS A 96 -18.98 17.50 15.15
N ASP A 97 -18.61 16.50 15.93
CA ASP A 97 -18.28 15.17 15.42
C ASP A 97 -19.50 14.47 14.77
N ARG A 98 -19.81 14.88 13.55
CA ARG A 98 -20.85 14.28 12.73
C ARG A 98 -20.25 13.18 11.86
N PRO A 99 -20.89 12.01 11.77
CA PRO A 99 -20.44 10.97 10.85
C PRO A 99 -20.60 11.43 9.39
N ARG A 100 -19.63 11.04 8.54
CA ARG A 100 -19.66 11.26 7.10
C ARG A 100 -20.06 9.96 6.41
N PRO A 101 -21.34 9.76 6.08
CA PRO A 101 -21.87 8.45 5.70
C PRO A 101 -21.30 7.91 4.38
N ASN A 102 -20.71 8.76 3.55
CA ASN A 102 -20.15 8.39 2.25
C ASN A 102 -18.61 8.43 2.19
N ALA A 103 -17.92 8.87 3.23
CA ALA A 103 -16.46 9.03 3.24
C ALA A 103 -15.72 7.72 2.93
N TRP A 104 -16.22 6.58 3.38
CA TRP A 104 -15.66 5.27 3.14
C TRP A 104 -15.46 4.95 1.65
N ARG A 105 -16.27 5.52 0.74
CA ARG A 105 -16.15 5.30 -0.72
C ARG A 105 -14.84 5.82 -1.26
N TYR A 106 -14.39 6.97 -0.77
CA TYR A 106 -13.09 7.52 -1.15
C TYR A 106 -11.94 6.64 -0.62
N ARG A 107 -12.02 6.20 0.62
CA ARG A 107 -11.06 5.28 1.20
C ARG A 107 -10.96 3.99 0.39
N ASP A 108 -12.07 3.38 0.09
CA ASP A 108 -12.11 2.12 -0.66
C ASP A 108 -11.59 2.29 -2.09
N TRP A 109 -11.89 3.42 -2.74
CA TRP A 109 -11.32 3.75 -4.03
C TRP A 109 -9.79 3.89 -3.98
N VAL A 110 -9.23 4.55 -2.95
CA VAL A 110 -7.77 4.68 -2.78
C VAL A 110 -7.13 3.31 -2.60
N ILE A 111 -7.70 2.44 -1.75
CA ILE A 111 -7.23 1.07 -1.53
C ILE A 111 -7.23 0.29 -2.84
N ASP A 112 -8.32 0.34 -3.57
CA ASP A 112 -8.50 -0.36 -4.83
C ASP A 112 -7.56 0.17 -5.94
N ALA A 113 -7.34 1.48 -6.01
CA ALA A 113 -6.38 2.09 -6.93
C ALA A 113 -4.95 1.59 -6.68
N ILE A 114 -4.54 1.47 -5.42
CA ILE A 114 -3.22 0.94 -5.06
C ILE A 114 -3.12 -0.55 -5.37
N ASN A 115 -4.14 -1.35 -5.07
CA ASN A 115 -4.15 -2.78 -5.37
C ASN A 115 -4.13 -3.08 -6.87
N ARG A 116 -4.64 -2.17 -7.70
CA ARG A 116 -4.59 -2.25 -9.17
C ARG A 116 -3.30 -1.69 -9.76
N ASP A 117 -2.37 -1.25 -8.93
CA ASP A 117 -1.14 -0.56 -9.36
C ASP A 117 -1.44 0.58 -10.34
N MET A 118 -2.45 1.41 -10.01
CA MET A 118 -2.87 2.52 -10.85
C MET A 118 -1.70 3.49 -11.07
N PRO A 119 -1.38 3.87 -12.33
CA PRO A 119 -0.35 4.85 -12.60
C PRO A 119 -0.60 6.16 -11.86
N PHE A 120 0.46 6.75 -11.28
CA PHE A 120 0.32 7.91 -10.40
C PHE A 120 -0.27 9.15 -11.09
N ASP A 121 0.00 9.33 -12.37
CA ASP A 121 -0.60 10.38 -13.20
C ASP A 121 -2.12 10.19 -13.34
N GLN A 122 -2.57 8.97 -13.66
CA GLN A 122 -4.00 8.64 -13.70
C GLN A 122 -4.64 8.81 -12.32
N PHE A 123 -4.02 8.29 -11.27
CA PHE A 123 -4.50 8.46 -9.89
C PHE A 123 -4.69 9.94 -9.54
N THR A 124 -3.73 10.79 -9.91
CA THR A 124 -3.79 12.24 -9.65
C THR A 124 -4.89 12.92 -10.47
N ILE A 125 -5.03 12.57 -11.75
CA ILE A 125 -6.08 13.11 -12.62
C ILE A 125 -7.47 12.75 -12.07
N GLU A 126 -7.68 11.49 -11.68
CA GLU A 126 -8.94 11.04 -11.09
C GLU A 126 -9.26 11.72 -9.76
N GLN A 127 -8.24 12.08 -8.97
CA GLN A 127 -8.41 12.85 -7.73
C GLN A 127 -8.84 14.30 -7.96
N LEU A 128 -8.29 14.96 -8.99
CA LEU A 128 -8.48 16.39 -9.23
C LEU A 128 -9.64 16.71 -10.17
N ALA A 129 -9.92 15.84 -11.10
CA ALA A 129 -10.85 16.06 -12.19
C ALA A 129 -11.69 14.82 -12.51
N GLY A 130 -11.94 13.98 -11.52
CA GLY A 130 -12.69 12.76 -11.69
C GLY A 130 -14.10 12.99 -12.27
N ASP A 131 -14.77 14.05 -11.86
CA ASP A 131 -16.10 14.45 -12.34
C ASP A 131 -16.14 14.84 -13.84
N LEU A 132 -15.00 15.25 -14.41
CA LEU A 132 -14.87 15.66 -15.80
C LEU A 132 -14.53 14.49 -16.74
N LEU A 133 -14.20 13.32 -16.21
CA LEU A 133 -13.79 12.17 -17.01
C LEU A 133 -15.01 11.46 -17.64
N PRO A 134 -14.98 11.16 -18.96
CA PRO A 134 -16.11 10.57 -19.67
C PRO A 134 -16.43 9.13 -19.25
N HIS A 135 -15.48 8.44 -18.61
CA HIS A 135 -15.58 7.03 -18.22
C HIS A 135 -15.33 6.80 -16.72
N LEU A 136 -15.88 7.65 -15.89
CA LEU A 136 -15.78 7.46 -14.43
C LEU A 136 -16.35 6.10 -14.03
N PRO A 137 -15.61 5.31 -13.23
CA PRO A 137 -16.21 4.20 -12.49
C PRO A 137 -17.38 4.72 -11.67
N LEU A 138 -18.52 4.05 -11.75
CA LEU A 138 -19.76 4.41 -11.03
C LEU A 138 -19.56 4.69 -9.53
N ALA A 139 -18.48 4.13 -8.95
CA ALA A 139 -18.10 4.36 -7.57
C ALA A 139 -17.71 5.82 -7.30
N ILE A 140 -16.90 6.45 -8.17
CA ILE A 140 -16.46 7.85 -8.00
C ILE A 140 -17.60 8.81 -8.34
N ARG A 141 -18.34 8.53 -9.40
CA ARG A 141 -19.49 9.34 -9.80
C ARG A 141 -20.54 9.48 -8.69
N ARG A 142 -20.78 8.41 -7.93
CA ARG A 142 -21.70 8.42 -6.78
C ARG A 142 -21.16 9.17 -5.56
N ILE A 143 -19.86 9.43 -5.45
CA ILE A 143 -19.30 10.28 -4.40
C ILE A 143 -19.69 11.73 -4.67
N CYS A 144 -19.64 12.15 -5.93
CA CYS A 144 -19.96 13.51 -6.36
C CYS A 144 -21.47 13.78 -6.52
N GLU A 145 -22.29 12.76 -6.74
CA GLU A 145 -23.73 12.90 -6.97
C GLU A 145 -24.59 12.81 -5.70
N SER A 146 -24.02 12.69 -4.50
CA SER A 146 -24.81 12.62 -3.28
C SER A 146 -25.30 14.02 -2.87
N PRO A 147 -26.62 14.32 -2.98
CA PRO A 147 -27.16 15.64 -2.70
C PRO A 147 -27.13 16.02 -1.20
N ASP A 148 -26.82 15.06 -0.33
CA ASP A 148 -26.82 15.24 1.13
C ASP A 148 -25.43 15.57 1.72
N ASP A 149 -24.40 15.64 0.89
CA ASP A 149 -23.05 15.94 1.36
C ASP A 149 -22.79 17.46 1.35
N ALA A 150 -23.41 18.15 2.31
CA ALA A 150 -23.17 19.57 2.58
C ALA A 150 -21.74 19.84 3.14
N SER A 151 -20.84 18.88 3.08
CA SER A 151 -19.50 18.93 3.67
C SER A 151 -18.49 19.75 2.88
N GLY A 152 -18.86 20.26 1.69
CA GLY A 152 -18.05 21.26 0.97
C GLY A 152 -16.69 20.75 0.45
N TRP A 153 -16.53 19.44 0.29
CA TRP A 153 -15.37 18.91 -0.43
C TRP A 153 -15.58 19.12 -1.92
N PRO A 154 -14.63 19.78 -2.62
CA PRO A 154 -14.67 19.80 -4.07
C PRO A 154 -14.49 18.36 -4.59
N CYS A 155 -15.37 17.94 -5.46
CA CYS A 155 -15.17 16.76 -6.29
C CYS A 155 -13.96 16.96 -7.21
#